data_92a565f3a948fcd44608447c6a7719a8
#
_entry.id   92a565f3a948fcd44608447c6a7719a8
#
_cell.length_a   1.000
_cell.length_b   1.000
_cell.length_c   1.000
_cell.angle_alpha   90.00
_cell.angle_beta   90.00
_cell.angle_gamma   90.00
#
_symmetry.space_group_name_H-M   'P 1'
#
loop_
_entity.id
_entity.type
_entity.pdbx_description
1 polymer ?
#
loop_
_entity_poly.entity_id
_entity_poly.type
_entity_poly.pdbx_seq_one_letter_code
_entity_poly.pdbx_strand_id
1 'polypeptide(L)'
;HFSAGVDLNAFRNYIEKEDWNGIDAFLRRFQEAVCKLKYTPVPVIGAPSGLAAGGGFEVLAHCDKIVAHTNSVMGLVESAVGVVPGGGGIKETYLRWFNAKQSWEDAAWNTWMNLGYAATGSSPELSAKLQYFLKGRDETVMNRDRLLTRAITLVGKMQDNYSAPRK
;
A
#
# COMPACT_ATOMS: atom_id res chain seq x y z
N HIS A 1 -5.58 0.84 14.41
CA HIS A 1 -5.09 1.24 13.10
C HIS A 1 -4.14 0.19 12.53
N PHE A 2 -4.06 0.09 11.21
CA PHE A 2 -3.10 -0.79 10.55
C PHE A 2 -1.68 -0.19 10.62
N SER A 3 -1.48 0.99 10.03
CA SER A 3 -0.23 1.75 10.12
C SER A 3 -0.44 3.19 9.66
N ALA A 4 0.18 4.14 10.36
CA ALA A 4 0.22 5.55 9.97
C ALA A 4 1.44 5.89 9.08
N GLY A 5 2.23 4.88 8.70
CA GLY A 5 3.44 5.06 7.92
C GLY A 5 4.71 5.14 8.77
N VAL A 6 5.68 5.86 8.27
CA VAL A 6 7.02 5.99 8.85
C VAL A 6 7.00 6.95 10.03
N ASP A 7 7.87 6.71 11.02
CA ASP A 7 8.11 7.66 12.12
C ASP A 7 8.83 8.92 11.58
N LEU A 8 8.06 10.01 11.48
CA LEU A 8 8.59 11.28 10.99
C LEU A 8 9.66 11.90 11.91
N ASN A 9 9.66 11.58 13.21
CA ASN A 9 10.70 12.06 14.12
C ASN A 9 12.05 11.39 13.82
N ALA A 10 12.03 10.09 13.44
CA ALA A 10 13.25 9.41 13.01
C ALA A 10 13.83 10.06 11.74
N PHE A 11 12.96 10.39 10.77
CA PHE A 11 13.39 11.10 9.55
C PHE A 11 13.94 12.50 9.84
N ARG A 12 13.26 13.25 10.69
CA ARG A 12 13.71 14.57 11.14
C ARG A 12 15.11 14.50 11.76
N ASN A 13 15.36 13.52 12.62
CA ASN A 13 16.68 13.33 13.25
C ASN A 13 17.79 13.03 12.23
N TYR A 14 17.51 12.28 11.16
CA TYR A 14 18.44 12.07 10.06
C TYR A 14 18.76 13.39 9.33
N ILE A 15 17.73 14.18 9.02
CA ILE A 15 17.86 15.47 8.31
C ILE A 15 18.66 16.46 9.16
N GLU A 16 18.34 16.60 10.46
CA GLU A 16 19.04 17.51 11.38
C GLU A 16 20.53 17.16 11.56
N LYS A 17 20.88 15.88 11.38
CA LYS A 17 22.28 15.40 11.42
C LYS A 17 22.95 15.31 10.05
N GLU A 18 22.25 15.71 8.99
CA GLU A 18 22.70 15.56 7.60
C GLU A 18 23.11 14.11 7.26
N ASP A 19 22.49 13.11 7.92
CA ASP A 19 22.76 11.70 7.72
C ASP A 19 21.96 11.15 6.52
N TRP A 20 22.36 11.57 5.34
CA TRP A 20 21.75 11.13 4.07
C TRP A 20 21.96 9.63 3.81
N ASN A 21 23.08 9.07 4.27
CA ASN A 21 23.36 7.64 4.19
C ASN A 21 22.39 6.82 5.06
N GLY A 22 22.04 7.32 6.23
CA GLY A 22 21.03 6.72 7.10
C GLY A 22 19.65 6.69 6.45
N ILE A 23 19.25 7.78 5.77
CA ILE A 23 18.00 7.84 5.00
C ILE A 23 18.03 6.84 3.84
N ASP A 24 19.08 6.80 3.03
CA ASP A 24 19.21 5.86 1.91
C ASP A 24 19.14 4.40 2.42
N ALA A 25 19.87 4.07 3.48
CA ALA A 25 19.86 2.74 4.07
C ALA A 25 18.46 2.36 4.62
N PHE A 26 17.73 3.31 5.22
CA PHE A 26 16.36 3.09 5.66
C PHE A 26 15.44 2.78 4.47
N LEU A 27 15.47 3.60 3.43
CA LEU A 27 14.63 3.43 2.24
C LEU A 27 14.91 2.11 1.54
N ARG A 28 16.17 1.72 1.36
CA ARG A 28 16.55 0.43 0.78
C ARG A 28 16.00 -0.74 1.58
N ARG A 29 16.15 -0.74 2.91
CA ARG A 29 15.59 -1.79 3.78
C ARG A 29 14.07 -1.88 3.66
N PHE A 30 13.39 -0.73 3.60
CA PHE A 30 11.94 -0.71 3.44
C PHE A 30 11.53 -1.27 2.07
N GLN A 31 12.16 -0.84 0.99
CA GLN A 31 11.91 -1.37 -0.36
C GLN A 31 12.20 -2.87 -0.46
N GLU A 32 13.28 -3.35 0.14
CA GLU A 32 13.58 -4.78 0.21
C GLU A 32 12.50 -5.57 0.96
N ALA A 33 12.01 -5.03 2.08
CA ALA A 33 10.96 -5.67 2.87
C ALA A 33 9.66 -5.81 2.08
N VAL A 34 9.18 -4.74 1.43
CA VAL A 34 7.95 -4.80 0.63
C VAL A 34 8.13 -5.65 -0.64
N CYS A 35 9.31 -5.64 -1.25
CA CYS A 35 9.63 -6.55 -2.35
C CYS A 35 9.61 -8.01 -1.91
N LYS A 36 10.11 -8.34 -0.71
CA LYS A 36 10.00 -9.69 -0.15
C LYS A 36 8.54 -10.12 0.05
N LEU A 37 7.65 -9.21 0.45
CA LEU A 37 6.21 -9.52 0.52
C LEU A 37 5.65 -9.84 -0.86
N LYS A 38 5.94 -9.01 -1.86
CA LYS A 38 5.39 -9.15 -3.22
C LYS A 38 5.86 -10.40 -3.95
N TYR A 39 7.11 -10.78 -3.75
CA TYR A 39 7.75 -11.88 -4.51
C TYR A 39 7.98 -13.13 -3.67
N THR A 40 7.31 -13.24 -2.51
CA THR A 40 7.34 -14.47 -1.69
C THR A 40 6.63 -15.63 -2.39
N PRO A 41 7.06 -16.89 -2.19
CA PRO A 41 6.42 -18.05 -2.81
C PRO A 41 5.10 -18.46 -2.14
N VAL A 42 4.59 -17.66 -1.22
CA VAL A 42 3.31 -17.91 -0.52
C VAL A 42 2.39 -16.69 -0.65
N PRO A 43 1.05 -16.87 -0.68
CA PRO A 43 0.13 -15.74 -0.78
C PRO A 43 0.19 -14.84 0.45
N VAL A 44 0.19 -13.53 0.22
CA VAL A 44 0.20 -12.48 1.25
C VAL A 44 -1.07 -11.67 1.18
N ILE A 45 -1.82 -11.66 2.28
CA ILE A 45 -3.07 -10.89 2.40
C ILE A 45 -2.89 -9.75 3.39
N GLY A 46 -3.09 -8.52 2.92
CA GLY A 46 -3.17 -7.34 3.78
C GLY A 46 -4.55 -7.25 4.45
N ALA A 47 -4.60 -7.13 5.78
CA ALA A 47 -5.86 -7.07 6.53
C ALA A 47 -5.99 -5.75 7.34
N PRO A 48 -6.16 -4.59 6.68
CA PRO A 48 -6.23 -3.30 7.36
C PRO A 48 -7.55 -3.06 8.08
N SER A 49 -7.45 -2.36 9.21
CA SER A 49 -8.56 -1.72 9.91
C SER A 49 -8.11 -0.34 10.39
N GLY A 50 -8.93 0.68 10.18
CA GLY A 50 -8.60 2.07 10.44
C GLY A 50 -7.52 2.59 9.48
N LEU A 51 -6.59 3.40 9.98
CA LEU A 51 -5.60 4.07 9.14
C LEU A 51 -4.58 3.09 8.54
N ALA A 52 -4.38 3.19 7.24
CA ALA A 52 -3.35 2.52 6.45
C ALA A 52 -2.80 3.55 5.43
N ALA A 53 -2.00 4.50 5.92
CA ALA A 53 -1.56 5.66 5.16
C ALA A 53 -0.03 5.66 4.96
N GLY A 54 0.42 6.32 3.89
CA GLY A 54 1.83 6.42 3.56
C GLY A 54 2.49 5.05 3.45
N GLY A 55 3.60 4.83 4.16
CA GLY A 55 4.28 3.53 4.22
C GLY A 55 3.37 2.36 4.63
N GLY A 56 2.31 2.61 5.40
CA GLY A 56 1.28 1.61 5.70
C GLY A 56 0.52 1.15 4.46
N PHE A 57 0.15 2.08 3.59
CA PHE A 57 -0.44 1.71 2.30
C PHE A 57 0.58 1.07 1.36
N GLU A 58 1.83 1.52 1.38
CA GLU A 58 2.89 0.90 0.57
C GLU A 58 3.04 -0.61 0.87
N VAL A 59 2.96 -1.01 2.14
CA VAL A 59 2.92 -2.44 2.53
C VAL A 59 1.71 -3.14 1.89
N LEU A 60 0.50 -2.56 2.01
CA LEU A 60 -0.72 -3.14 1.43
C LEU A 60 -0.66 -3.23 -0.10
N ALA A 61 -0.02 -2.26 -0.75
CA ALA A 61 0.13 -2.22 -2.20
C ALA A 61 0.95 -3.39 -2.74
N HIS A 62 1.83 -3.97 -1.92
CA HIS A 62 2.67 -5.12 -2.25
C HIS A 62 2.07 -6.48 -1.82
N CYS A 63 0.87 -6.49 -1.21
CA CYS A 63 0.13 -7.72 -0.94
C CYS A 63 -0.60 -8.21 -2.19
N ASP A 64 -0.81 -9.52 -2.29
CA ASP A 64 -1.57 -10.13 -3.39
C ASP A 64 -3.03 -9.68 -3.38
N LYS A 65 -3.62 -9.59 -2.19
CA LYS A 65 -4.98 -9.08 -1.98
C LYS A 65 -5.07 -8.29 -0.68
N ILE A 66 -6.11 -7.46 -0.60
CA ILE A 66 -6.48 -6.73 0.61
C ILE A 66 -7.85 -7.24 1.07
N VAL A 67 -7.95 -7.60 2.34
CA VAL A 67 -9.22 -7.81 3.03
C VAL A 67 -9.37 -6.66 4.01
N ALA A 68 -10.13 -5.63 3.64
CA ALA A 68 -10.22 -4.40 4.42
C ALA A 68 -11.46 -4.35 5.32
N HIS A 69 -11.32 -3.90 6.54
CA HIS A 69 -12.49 -3.47 7.32
C HIS A 69 -13.11 -2.22 6.70
N THR A 70 -14.43 -2.07 6.80
CA THR A 70 -15.18 -0.94 6.20
C THR A 70 -14.69 0.45 6.63
N ASN A 71 -14.05 0.58 7.80
CA ASN A 71 -13.47 1.83 8.29
C ASN A 71 -12.01 2.08 7.85
N SER A 72 -11.49 1.28 6.92
CA SER A 72 -10.09 1.43 6.49
C SER A 72 -9.93 2.69 5.65
N VAL A 73 -8.98 3.54 6.07
CA VAL A 73 -8.56 4.74 5.36
C VAL A 73 -7.24 4.43 4.66
N MET A 74 -7.20 4.50 3.34
CA MET A 74 -6.03 4.12 2.56
C MET A 74 -5.56 5.26 1.66
N GLY A 75 -4.25 5.44 1.55
CA GLY A 75 -3.66 6.38 0.61
C GLY A 75 -2.21 6.72 0.88
N LEU A 76 -1.62 7.41 -0.08
CA LEU A 76 -0.26 7.94 -0.04
C LEU A 76 -0.34 9.42 0.35
N VAL A 77 0.19 9.76 1.51
CA VAL A 77 0.02 11.08 2.15
C VAL A 77 1.34 11.85 2.32
N GLU A 78 2.41 11.33 1.76
CA GLU A 78 3.77 11.81 1.94
C GLU A 78 3.95 13.27 1.48
N SER A 79 3.26 13.69 0.42
CA SER A 79 3.31 15.08 -0.09
C SER A 79 2.77 16.10 0.92
N ALA A 80 1.85 15.70 1.81
CA ALA A 80 1.34 16.56 2.87
C ALA A 80 2.42 16.94 3.91
N VAL A 81 3.51 16.19 3.97
CA VAL A 81 4.64 16.44 4.87
C VAL A 81 5.94 16.74 4.11
N GLY A 82 5.85 17.04 2.81
CA GLY A 82 6.97 17.53 2.00
C GLY A 82 7.93 16.45 1.48
N VAL A 83 7.51 15.17 1.49
CA VAL A 83 8.30 14.05 0.95
C VAL A 83 7.49 13.27 -0.09
N VAL A 84 8.09 12.26 -0.71
CA VAL A 84 7.44 11.36 -1.66
C VAL A 84 7.43 9.93 -1.15
N PRO A 85 6.48 9.08 -1.59
CA PRO A 85 6.46 7.68 -1.20
C PRO A 85 7.74 6.96 -1.61
N GLY A 86 8.48 6.44 -0.63
CA GLY A 86 9.80 5.83 -0.83
C GLY A 86 9.82 4.30 -0.83
N GLY A 87 8.74 3.64 -0.41
CA GLY A 87 8.64 2.18 -0.32
C GLY A 87 8.07 1.49 -1.57
N GLY A 88 7.92 2.22 -2.69
CA GLY A 88 7.40 1.66 -3.96
C GLY A 88 5.93 1.96 -4.22
N GLY A 89 5.26 2.74 -3.37
CA GLY A 89 3.86 3.13 -3.51
C GLY A 89 3.55 3.86 -4.81
N ILE A 90 4.47 4.68 -5.30
CA ILE A 90 4.34 5.36 -6.61
C ILE A 90 4.20 4.32 -7.73
N LYS A 91 5.15 3.42 -7.81
CA LYS A 91 5.17 2.35 -8.83
C LYS A 91 3.90 1.49 -8.78
N GLU A 92 3.52 1.03 -7.59
CA GLU A 92 2.35 0.18 -7.44
C GLU A 92 1.04 0.91 -7.79
N THR A 93 0.91 2.18 -7.44
CA THR A 93 -0.24 3.01 -7.79
C THR A 93 -0.29 3.25 -9.30
N TYR A 94 0.85 3.56 -9.91
CA TYR A 94 0.96 3.72 -11.35
C TYR A 94 0.53 2.46 -12.12
N LEU A 95 1.03 1.29 -11.73
CA LEU A 95 0.65 0.02 -12.38
C LEU A 95 -0.84 -0.29 -12.22
N ARG A 96 -1.43 0.03 -11.07
CA ARG A 96 -2.88 -0.12 -10.84
C ARG A 96 -3.69 0.78 -11.76
N TRP A 97 -3.29 2.05 -11.91
CA TRP A 97 -3.91 2.97 -12.84
C TRP A 97 -3.71 2.55 -14.30
N PHE A 98 -2.52 2.09 -14.66
CA PHE A 98 -2.27 1.57 -16.00
C PHE A 98 -3.18 0.38 -16.34
N ASN A 99 -3.33 -0.57 -15.42
CA ASN A 99 -4.23 -1.70 -15.60
C ASN A 99 -5.70 -1.29 -15.75
N ALA A 100 -6.10 -0.21 -15.08
CA ALA A 100 -7.46 0.32 -15.14
C ALA A 100 -7.73 1.15 -16.41
N LYS A 101 -6.77 1.90 -16.89
CA LYS A 101 -6.91 2.87 -17.99
C LYS A 101 -6.36 2.39 -19.33
N GLN A 102 -5.39 1.46 -19.31
CA GLN A 102 -4.66 0.98 -20.50
C GLN A 102 -3.97 2.11 -21.30
N SER A 103 -3.62 3.20 -20.60
CA SER A 103 -2.93 4.39 -21.12
C SER A 103 -1.84 4.81 -20.16
N TRP A 104 -0.63 5.00 -20.67
CA TRP A 104 0.54 5.40 -19.88
C TRP A 104 0.39 6.83 -19.35
N GLU A 105 -0.11 7.72 -20.18
CA GLU A 105 -0.33 9.13 -19.87
C GLU A 105 -1.40 9.28 -18.78
N ASP A 106 -2.53 8.62 -18.95
CA ASP A 106 -3.62 8.63 -17.96
C ASP A 106 -3.17 8.02 -16.63
N ALA A 107 -2.40 6.92 -16.66
CA ALA A 107 -1.87 6.30 -15.45
C ALA A 107 -0.91 7.25 -14.72
N ALA A 108 0.00 7.90 -15.44
CA ALA A 108 0.92 8.88 -14.87
C ALA A 108 0.16 10.07 -14.27
N TRP A 109 -0.80 10.63 -14.99
CA TRP A 109 -1.60 11.75 -14.53
C TRP A 109 -2.41 11.41 -13.28
N ASN A 110 -3.15 10.29 -13.28
CA ASN A 110 -3.95 9.90 -12.12
C ASN A 110 -3.07 9.54 -10.91
N THR A 111 -1.91 8.94 -11.12
CA THR A 111 -0.95 8.69 -10.04
C THR A 111 -0.45 10.00 -9.45
N TRP A 112 -0.05 10.95 -10.31
CA TRP A 112 0.39 12.28 -9.88
C TRP A 112 -0.71 13.00 -9.08
N MET A 113 -1.96 12.96 -9.55
CA MET A 113 -3.10 13.56 -8.84
C MET A 113 -3.30 12.94 -7.45
N ASN A 114 -3.24 11.61 -7.35
CA ASN A 114 -3.35 10.94 -6.05
C ASN A 114 -2.25 11.39 -5.07
N LEU A 115 -1.02 11.43 -5.54
CA LEU A 115 0.17 11.76 -4.73
C LEU A 115 0.25 13.26 -4.41
N GLY A 116 0.08 14.11 -5.42
CA GLY A 116 0.21 15.56 -5.29
C GLY A 116 -0.80 16.16 -4.31
N TYR A 117 -2.00 15.60 -4.27
CA TYR A 117 -3.06 16.02 -3.34
C TYR A 117 -3.11 15.20 -2.06
N ALA A 118 -2.16 14.30 -1.82
CA ALA A 118 -2.20 13.38 -0.67
C ALA A 118 -3.56 12.68 -0.53
N ALA A 119 -4.14 12.28 -1.67
CA ALA A 119 -5.51 11.79 -1.71
C ALA A 119 -5.67 10.48 -0.94
N THR A 120 -6.71 10.42 -0.11
CA THR A 120 -7.05 9.22 0.67
C THR A 120 -8.50 8.83 0.47
N GLY A 121 -8.78 7.53 0.46
CA GLY A 121 -10.13 7.02 0.55
C GLY A 121 -10.48 6.69 2.00
N SER A 122 -11.54 7.28 2.54
CA SER A 122 -11.99 7.07 3.92
C SER A 122 -12.77 5.76 4.12
N SER A 123 -12.90 4.97 3.09
CA SER A 123 -13.45 3.60 3.10
C SER A 123 -12.87 2.81 1.94
N PRO A 124 -12.98 1.47 1.91
CA PRO A 124 -12.59 0.67 0.76
C PRO A 124 -13.27 1.11 -0.54
N GLU A 125 -14.55 1.48 -0.49
CA GLU A 125 -15.31 1.96 -1.64
C GLU A 125 -14.75 3.28 -2.21
N LEU A 126 -14.39 4.23 -1.36
CA LEU A 126 -13.77 5.49 -1.77
C LEU A 126 -12.32 5.29 -2.21
N SER A 127 -11.59 4.39 -1.55
CA SER A 127 -10.22 4.00 -1.94
C SER A 127 -10.18 3.34 -3.32
N ALA A 128 -11.27 2.67 -3.73
CA ALA A 128 -11.36 2.07 -5.06
C ALA A 128 -11.37 3.12 -6.18
N LYS A 129 -11.91 4.31 -5.94
CA LYS A 129 -11.88 5.43 -6.91
C LYS A 129 -10.45 5.93 -7.17
N LEU A 130 -9.55 5.70 -6.23
CA LEU A 130 -8.13 6.09 -6.28
C LEU A 130 -7.21 4.90 -6.61
N GLN A 131 -7.75 3.74 -6.97
CA GLN A 131 -7.02 2.50 -7.21
C GLN A 131 -6.19 2.01 -6.00
N TYR A 132 -6.48 2.49 -4.80
CA TYR A 132 -5.89 1.99 -3.57
C TYR A 132 -6.53 0.69 -3.08
N PHE A 133 -7.77 0.45 -3.48
CA PHE A 133 -8.52 -0.80 -3.30
C PHE A 133 -9.04 -1.28 -4.66
N LEU A 134 -8.81 -2.54 -5.02
CA LEU A 134 -9.14 -3.04 -6.35
C LEU A 134 -10.41 -3.88 -6.30
N LYS A 135 -11.51 -3.33 -6.80
CA LYS A 135 -12.80 -4.05 -6.90
C LYS A 135 -12.63 -5.34 -7.72
N GLY A 136 -13.22 -6.41 -7.25
CA GLY A 136 -13.10 -7.74 -7.86
C GLY A 136 -11.85 -8.53 -7.45
N ARG A 137 -10.78 -7.85 -6.98
CA ARG A 137 -9.59 -8.49 -6.40
C ARG A 137 -9.68 -8.51 -4.87
N ASP A 138 -9.95 -7.36 -4.28
CA ASP A 138 -9.91 -7.11 -2.85
C ASP A 138 -11.30 -7.28 -2.22
N GLU A 139 -11.36 -7.54 -0.92
CA GLU A 139 -12.60 -7.82 -0.20
C GLU A 139 -12.82 -6.87 0.97
N THR A 140 -14.09 -6.60 1.28
CA THR A 140 -14.49 -5.78 2.43
C THR A 140 -15.16 -6.63 3.50
N VAL A 141 -14.84 -6.38 4.76
CA VAL A 141 -15.44 -7.02 5.93
C VAL A 141 -16.02 -5.97 6.86
N MET A 142 -17.30 -6.10 7.22
CA MET A 142 -17.99 -5.16 8.11
C MET A 142 -17.71 -5.43 9.60
N ASN A 143 -17.54 -6.69 9.99
CA ASN A 143 -17.27 -7.06 11.36
C ASN A 143 -15.75 -7.22 11.56
N ARG A 144 -15.16 -6.34 12.38
CA ARG A 144 -13.72 -6.32 12.65
C ARG A 144 -13.21 -7.64 13.23
N ASP A 145 -13.98 -8.30 14.07
CA ASP A 145 -13.58 -9.55 14.72
C ASP A 145 -13.45 -10.71 13.71
N ARG A 146 -14.10 -10.58 12.55
CA ARG A 146 -14.00 -11.55 11.45
C ARG A 146 -12.90 -11.23 10.43
N LEU A 147 -12.23 -10.09 10.56
CA LEU A 147 -11.25 -9.62 9.58
C LEU A 147 -10.11 -10.62 9.40
N LEU A 148 -9.48 -11.02 10.50
CA LEU A 148 -8.36 -11.97 10.47
C LEU A 148 -8.81 -13.37 9.99
N THR A 149 -9.95 -13.88 10.47
CA THR A 149 -10.50 -15.16 10.03
C THR A 149 -10.77 -15.16 8.52
N ARG A 150 -11.29 -14.04 7.98
CA ARG A 150 -11.52 -13.93 6.53
C ARG A 150 -10.21 -13.94 5.76
N ALA A 151 -9.19 -13.20 6.21
CA ALA A 151 -7.87 -13.18 5.59
C ALA A 151 -7.23 -14.59 5.58
N ILE A 152 -7.27 -15.32 6.70
CA ILE A 152 -6.76 -16.70 6.81
C ILE A 152 -7.50 -17.63 5.84
N THR A 153 -8.83 -17.54 5.79
CA THR A 153 -9.63 -18.34 4.85
C THR A 153 -9.23 -18.08 3.39
N LEU A 154 -8.93 -16.83 3.07
CA LEU A 154 -8.54 -16.44 1.71
C LEU A 154 -7.13 -16.96 1.38
N VAL A 155 -6.18 -16.89 2.31
CA VAL A 155 -4.84 -17.50 2.16
C VAL A 155 -4.98 -19.00 1.85
N GLY A 156 -5.78 -19.73 2.63
CA GLY A 156 -6.01 -21.17 2.40
C GLY A 156 -6.56 -21.49 1.01
N LYS A 157 -7.48 -20.64 0.51
CA LYS A 157 -8.03 -20.81 -0.86
C LYS A 157 -7.02 -20.52 -1.98
N MET A 158 -6.04 -19.64 -1.72
CA MET A 158 -5.04 -19.26 -2.71
C MET A 158 -3.84 -20.22 -2.73
N GLN A 159 -3.56 -20.90 -1.62
CA GLN A 159 -2.32 -21.64 -1.40
C GLN A 159 -2.05 -22.72 -2.46
N ASP A 160 -3.08 -23.48 -2.86
CA ASP A 160 -2.90 -24.66 -3.73
C ASP A 160 -2.53 -24.28 -5.18
N ASN A 161 -2.91 -23.09 -5.62
CA ASN A 161 -2.70 -22.62 -7.01
C ASN A 161 -1.89 -21.31 -7.06
N TYR A 162 -1.18 -20.97 -5.98
CA TYR A 162 -0.44 -19.72 -5.92
C TYR A 162 0.84 -19.79 -6.75
N SER A 163 1.06 -18.74 -7.51
CA SER A 163 2.30 -18.47 -8.21
C SER A 163 2.73 -17.04 -7.93
N ALA A 164 3.90 -16.87 -7.37
CA ALA A 164 4.44 -15.54 -7.10
C ALA A 164 4.56 -14.72 -8.39
N PRO A 165 4.33 -13.40 -8.35
CA PRO A 165 4.59 -12.52 -9.49
C PRO A 165 6.05 -12.65 -9.94
N ARG A 166 6.28 -12.51 -11.25
CA ARG A 166 7.66 -12.44 -11.79
C ARG A 166 8.27 -11.08 -11.46
N LYS A 167 9.56 -11.10 -11.15
CA LYS A 167 10.36 -9.87 -10.97
C LYS A 167 10.55 -9.14 -12.29
#